data_8dc8076b3fe41d19d9362a8f66496f38
#
_entry.id   8dc8076b3fe41d19d9362a8f66496f38
#
_cell.length_a   1.000
_cell.length_b   1.000
_cell.length_c   1.000
_cell.angle_alpha   90.00
_cell.angle_beta   90.00
_cell.angle_gamma   90.00
#
_symmetry.space_group_name_H-M   'P 1'
#
loop_
_entity.id
_entity.type
_entity.pdbx_description
1 polymer ?
#
loop_
_entity_poly.entity_id
_entity_poly.type
_entity_poly.pdbx_seq_one_letter_code
_entity_poly.pdbx_strand_id
1 'polypeptide(L)'
;WWSTELATRNHFATVLADRLAEIVCLKAALVRIRPEVLVVVSSSVFTAVWLRDYAQKQGHSFANPGSSITPRSVQVYTQNVVGYIFRNIFLSFILLFRMCLARVMLSHSVKKIKSSPNGIVLIKTFAYPEDFKPNQPFSDRMFGELHAFLERRGYTRIILCHINHKFFDTIKKIQTDPSSIYPYEYFLTLPSIARSLFDVLTFVPSISSAIFFQEEVRDLIKAESYSAGARVNNYAHAFVANKLLRVYDINRVILTYENRAWENAFILGLRKEKPSIPIVGYQHTVVFQAAAGYFIGSRERECKPLPDKILTVGDEMKSRLLESGEYLESTIIPVGALRFTYLWEAKPRSQITKNNVVLVVLEGVLPVGLMVLYVLSQAELLLGWKIRIRSHRELPWSTLSRIWGID
;
A
#
# COMPACT_ATOMS: atom_id res chain seq x y z
N TRP A 1 -8.51 3.21 -13.64
CA TRP A 1 -7.19 2.56 -13.65
C TRP A 1 -6.36 2.90 -12.41
N TRP A 2 -6.05 4.17 -12.15
CA TRP A 2 -5.14 4.57 -11.05
C TRP A 2 -5.57 4.14 -9.64
N SER A 3 -6.83 3.78 -9.46
CA SER A 3 -7.38 3.27 -8.20
C SER A 3 -7.25 1.75 -8.04
N THR A 4 -6.49 1.08 -8.91
CA THR A 4 -6.25 -0.37 -8.84
C THR A 4 -4.88 -0.67 -8.23
N GLU A 5 -4.76 -1.78 -7.52
CA GLU A 5 -3.49 -2.25 -6.98
C GLU A 5 -2.48 -2.56 -8.10
N LEU A 6 -2.98 -2.97 -9.26
CA LEU A 6 -2.17 -3.24 -10.43
C LEU A 6 -1.48 -1.96 -10.95
N ALA A 7 -2.22 -0.86 -11.07
CA ALA A 7 -1.68 0.41 -11.53
C ALA A 7 -0.63 1.01 -10.61
N THR A 8 -0.70 0.68 -9.32
CA THR A 8 0.27 1.13 -8.31
C THR A 8 1.47 0.20 -8.17
N ARG A 9 1.54 -0.88 -8.95
CA ARG A 9 2.60 -1.90 -8.88
C ARG A 9 2.88 -2.39 -7.45
N ASN A 10 1.82 -2.51 -6.68
CA ASN A 10 1.91 -2.93 -5.29
C ASN A 10 2.29 -4.42 -5.20
N HIS A 11 3.56 -4.70 -4.94
CA HIS A 11 4.11 -6.07 -4.87
C HIS A 11 3.51 -6.93 -3.74
N PHE A 12 2.85 -6.33 -2.75
CA PHE A 12 2.07 -7.08 -1.75
C PHE A 12 0.69 -7.51 -2.25
N ALA A 13 0.21 -6.91 -3.34
CA ALA A 13 -1.13 -7.17 -3.87
C ALA A 13 -1.09 -7.82 -5.26
N THR A 14 0.01 -7.71 -6.00
CA THR A 14 0.17 -8.29 -7.34
C THR A 14 1.59 -8.82 -7.55
N VAL A 15 1.68 -9.96 -8.19
CA VAL A 15 2.96 -10.55 -8.62
C VAL A 15 3.30 -10.18 -10.08
N LEU A 16 2.56 -9.26 -10.70
CA LEU A 16 2.74 -8.93 -12.11
C LEU A 16 4.16 -8.45 -12.42
N ALA A 17 4.71 -7.53 -11.61
CA ALA A 17 6.05 -7.00 -11.83
C ALA A 17 7.11 -8.10 -11.74
N ASP A 18 6.98 -9.00 -10.75
CA ASP A 18 7.89 -10.13 -10.57
C ASP A 18 7.80 -11.10 -11.75
N ARG A 19 6.58 -11.39 -12.24
CA ARG A 19 6.37 -12.28 -13.39
C ARG A 19 6.88 -11.67 -14.70
N LEU A 20 6.74 -10.37 -14.88
CA LEU A 20 7.31 -9.68 -16.04
C LEU A 20 8.84 -9.70 -15.99
N ALA A 21 9.45 -9.44 -14.84
CA ALA A 21 10.89 -9.55 -14.65
C ALA A 21 11.38 -10.98 -14.90
N GLU A 22 10.69 -11.99 -14.36
CA GLU A 22 10.96 -13.41 -14.61
C GLU A 22 10.94 -13.74 -16.12
N ILE A 23 9.91 -13.33 -16.84
CA ILE A 23 9.79 -13.54 -18.29
C ILE A 23 10.94 -12.86 -19.05
N VAL A 24 11.29 -11.62 -18.70
CA VAL A 24 12.39 -10.90 -19.35
C VAL A 24 13.73 -11.61 -19.12
N CYS A 25 14.01 -12.01 -17.89
CA CYS A 25 15.23 -12.73 -17.53
C CYS A 25 15.30 -14.11 -18.24
N LEU A 26 14.20 -14.85 -18.23
CA LEU A 26 14.11 -16.15 -18.90
C LEU A 26 14.31 -16.01 -20.41
N LYS A 27 13.69 -15.01 -21.05
CA LYS A 27 13.86 -14.76 -22.48
C LYS A 27 15.30 -14.47 -22.82
N ALA A 28 15.98 -13.61 -22.04
CA ALA A 28 17.37 -13.30 -22.24
C ALA A 28 18.28 -14.55 -22.08
N ALA A 29 18.00 -15.36 -21.07
CA ALA A 29 18.72 -16.62 -20.84
C ALA A 29 18.52 -17.62 -21.98
N LEU A 30 17.28 -17.80 -22.44
CA LEU A 30 16.95 -18.74 -23.52
C LEU A 30 17.58 -18.33 -24.85
N VAL A 31 17.59 -17.04 -25.18
CA VAL A 31 18.27 -16.51 -26.38
C VAL A 31 19.77 -16.77 -26.32
N ARG A 32 20.39 -16.70 -25.12
CA ARG A 32 21.82 -16.93 -24.92
C ARG A 32 22.18 -18.42 -24.95
N ILE A 33 21.39 -19.26 -24.26
CA ILE A 33 21.69 -20.70 -24.06
C ILE A 33 21.28 -21.53 -25.26
N ARG A 34 20.17 -21.17 -25.92
CA ARG A 34 19.55 -21.90 -27.05
C ARG A 34 19.38 -23.41 -26.77
N PRO A 35 18.64 -23.79 -25.72
CA PRO A 35 18.51 -25.18 -25.32
C PRO A 35 17.72 -25.98 -26.36
N GLU A 36 18.08 -27.23 -26.58
CA GLU A 36 17.31 -28.15 -27.40
C GLU A 36 16.03 -28.62 -26.68
N VAL A 37 16.14 -28.83 -25.39
CA VAL A 37 15.06 -29.27 -24.51
C VAL A 37 14.88 -28.29 -23.36
N LEU A 38 13.66 -27.83 -23.13
CA LEU A 38 13.28 -26.99 -22.02
C LEU A 38 12.45 -27.76 -21.01
N VAL A 39 13.01 -28.01 -19.82
CA VAL A 39 12.31 -28.62 -18.70
C VAL A 39 11.92 -27.55 -17.72
N VAL A 40 10.63 -27.40 -17.46
CA VAL A 40 10.12 -26.33 -16.59
C VAL A 40 9.52 -26.91 -15.32
N VAL A 41 10.07 -26.49 -14.18
CA VAL A 41 9.53 -26.73 -12.84
C VAL A 41 9.14 -25.37 -12.25
N SER A 42 7.87 -24.99 -12.35
CA SER A 42 7.39 -23.71 -11.85
C SER A 42 6.08 -23.86 -11.09
N SER A 43 5.96 -23.14 -9.98
CA SER A 43 4.67 -23.00 -9.27
C SER A 43 3.71 -22.04 -9.99
N SER A 44 4.21 -21.27 -10.96
CA SER A 44 3.44 -20.32 -11.75
C SER A 44 2.92 -20.95 -13.03
N VAL A 45 1.63 -21.12 -13.12
CA VAL A 45 0.96 -21.61 -14.34
C VAL A 45 1.25 -20.67 -15.51
N PHE A 46 1.25 -19.36 -15.30
CA PHE A 46 1.49 -18.37 -16.36
C PHE A 46 2.92 -18.44 -16.91
N THR A 47 3.93 -18.55 -16.06
CA THR A 47 5.32 -18.72 -16.48
C THR A 47 5.49 -20.02 -17.26
N ALA A 48 4.87 -21.11 -16.81
CA ALA A 48 4.92 -22.40 -17.50
C ALA A 48 4.22 -22.37 -18.88
N VAL A 49 3.06 -21.72 -18.99
CA VAL A 49 2.34 -21.52 -20.26
C VAL A 49 3.18 -20.68 -21.23
N TRP A 50 3.73 -19.55 -20.74
CA TRP A 50 4.56 -18.69 -21.58
C TRP A 50 5.80 -19.42 -22.09
N LEU A 51 6.50 -20.18 -21.23
CA LEU A 51 7.68 -20.96 -21.62
C LEU A 51 7.34 -22.06 -22.65
N ARG A 52 6.21 -22.71 -22.49
CA ARG A 52 5.73 -23.70 -23.49
C ARG A 52 5.52 -23.04 -24.85
N ASP A 53 4.79 -21.93 -24.87
CA ASP A 53 4.45 -21.25 -26.12
C ASP A 53 5.70 -20.64 -26.78
N TYR A 54 6.64 -20.16 -25.97
CA TYR A 54 7.95 -19.73 -26.44
C TYR A 54 8.74 -20.89 -27.05
N ALA A 55 8.85 -22.03 -26.36
CA ALA A 55 9.55 -23.20 -26.82
C ALA A 55 8.99 -23.70 -28.16
N GLN A 56 7.65 -23.78 -28.28
CA GLN A 56 6.99 -24.19 -29.53
C GLN A 56 7.31 -23.25 -30.70
N LYS A 57 7.28 -21.91 -30.46
CA LYS A 57 7.61 -20.90 -31.49
C LYS A 57 9.07 -20.96 -31.93
N GLN A 58 9.98 -21.36 -31.03
CA GLN A 58 11.40 -21.50 -31.35
C GLN A 58 11.83 -22.90 -31.79
N GLY A 59 10.90 -23.85 -31.87
CA GLY A 59 11.18 -25.25 -32.27
C GLY A 59 11.90 -26.05 -31.18
N HIS A 60 11.85 -25.63 -29.92
CA HIS A 60 12.44 -26.37 -28.80
C HIS A 60 11.48 -27.42 -28.26
N SER A 61 11.99 -28.56 -27.83
CA SER A 61 11.22 -29.54 -27.08
C SER A 61 10.89 -29.02 -25.69
N PHE A 62 9.63 -29.20 -25.26
CA PHE A 62 9.14 -28.72 -23.97
C PHE A 62 8.65 -29.86 -23.10
N ALA A 63 9.10 -29.94 -21.87
CA ALA A 63 8.62 -30.88 -20.86
C ALA A 63 8.26 -30.13 -19.56
N ASN A 64 7.05 -30.44 -19.07
CA ASN A 64 6.63 -29.96 -17.74
C ASN A 64 6.18 -31.18 -16.90
N PRO A 65 7.01 -31.63 -15.95
CA PRO A 65 6.69 -32.80 -15.13
C PRO A 65 5.54 -32.56 -14.14
N GLY A 66 5.08 -31.30 -13.98
CA GLY A 66 4.17 -30.91 -12.92
C GLY A 66 2.68 -30.98 -13.20
N SER A 67 2.20 -31.14 -14.44
CA SER A 67 0.77 -31.37 -14.82
C SER A 67 0.40 -30.86 -16.22
N SER A 68 -0.78 -31.28 -16.73
CA SER A 68 -1.40 -30.75 -17.97
C SER A 68 -1.76 -29.25 -17.79
N ILE A 69 -1.19 -28.40 -18.60
CA ILE A 69 -1.26 -26.92 -18.46
C ILE A 69 -2.60 -26.36 -18.98
N THR A 70 -3.20 -26.99 -19.96
CA THR A 70 -4.29 -26.40 -20.76
C THR A 70 -5.64 -26.25 -20.05
N PRO A 71 -6.13 -27.19 -19.22
CA PRO A 71 -7.38 -26.99 -18.48
C PRO A 71 -7.25 -26.05 -17.29
N ARG A 72 -6.03 -25.92 -16.73
CA ARG A 72 -5.77 -25.10 -15.54
C ARG A 72 -5.78 -23.59 -15.78
N SER A 73 -5.36 -23.12 -16.96
CA SER A 73 -5.38 -21.68 -17.25
C SER A 73 -6.79 -21.12 -17.27
N VAL A 74 -7.73 -21.83 -17.91
CA VAL A 74 -9.16 -21.46 -17.92
C VAL A 74 -9.77 -21.55 -16.53
N GLN A 75 -9.44 -22.59 -15.77
CA GLN A 75 -9.92 -22.76 -14.40
C GLN A 75 -9.39 -21.65 -13.47
N VAL A 76 -8.10 -21.33 -13.54
CA VAL A 76 -7.49 -20.25 -12.75
C VAL A 76 -8.11 -18.91 -13.12
N TYR A 77 -8.32 -18.63 -14.41
CA TYR A 77 -8.97 -17.41 -14.84
C TYR A 77 -10.40 -17.29 -14.29
N THR A 78 -11.20 -18.35 -14.43
CA THR A 78 -12.58 -18.39 -13.93
C THR A 78 -12.62 -18.23 -12.40
N GLN A 79 -11.74 -18.91 -11.67
CA GLN A 79 -11.60 -18.76 -10.22
C GLN A 79 -11.23 -17.34 -9.81
N ASN A 80 -10.32 -16.69 -10.56
CA ASN A 80 -9.94 -15.31 -10.28
C ASN A 80 -11.10 -14.33 -10.51
N VAL A 81 -11.88 -14.49 -11.58
CA VAL A 81 -13.07 -13.66 -11.86
C VAL A 81 -14.14 -13.85 -10.77
N VAL A 82 -14.47 -15.10 -10.46
CA VAL A 82 -15.45 -15.40 -9.41
C VAL A 82 -14.96 -14.87 -8.06
N GLY A 83 -13.71 -15.14 -7.69
CA GLY A 83 -13.10 -14.63 -6.47
C GLY A 83 -13.09 -13.10 -6.42
N TYR A 84 -12.84 -12.42 -7.54
CA TYR A 84 -12.90 -10.97 -7.65
C TYR A 84 -14.29 -10.41 -7.33
N ILE A 85 -15.34 -11.00 -7.93
CA ILE A 85 -16.72 -10.59 -7.70
C ILE A 85 -17.09 -10.78 -6.23
N PHE A 86 -16.90 -11.99 -5.69
CA PHE A 86 -17.23 -12.30 -4.29
C PHE A 86 -16.47 -11.41 -3.31
N ARG A 87 -15.16 -11.20 -3.54
CA ARG A 87 -14.35 -10.31 -2.71
C ARG A 87 -14.91 -8.89 -2.67
N ASN A 88 -15.29 -8.32 -3.81
CA ASN A 88 -15.78 -6.94 -3.85
C ASN A 88 -17.19 -6.82 -3.28
N ILE A 89 -18.05 -7.81 -3.46
CA ILE A 89 -19.35 -7.87 -2.77
C ILE A 89 -19.13 -7.94 -1.25
N PHE A 90 -18.28 -8.84 -0.78
CA PHE A 90 -17.94 -8.97 0.65
C PHE A 90 -17.36 -7.69 1.25
N LEU A 91 -16.42 -7.05 0.55
CA LEU A 91 -15.86 -5.77 0.96
C LEU A 91 -16.93 -4.67 1.02
N SER A 92 -17.92 -4.67 0.14
CA SER A 92 -19.04 -3.73 0.19
C SER A 92 -19.89 -3.90 1.45
N PHE A 93 -20.14 -5.14 1.87
CA PHE A 93 -20.83 -5.41 3.14
C PHE A 93 -20.00 -4.95 4.34
N ILE A 94 -18.70 -5.18 4.34
CA ILE A 94 -17.81 -4.67 5.39
C ILE A 94 -17.86 -3.14 5.45
N LEU A 95 -17.77 -2.45 4.31
CA LEU A 95 -17.86 -0.99 4.26
C LEU A 95 -19.19 -0.48 4.77
N LEU A 96 -20.30 -1.12 4.39
CA LEU A 96 -21.62 -0.78 4.87
C LEU A 96 -21.73 -0.93 6.40
N PHE A 97 -21.28 -2.05 6.92
CA PHE A 97 -21.26 -2.31 8.36
C PHE A 97 -20.42 -1.26 9.11
N ARG A 98 -19.19 -0.99 8.64
CA ARG A 98 -18.28 -0.01 9.24
C ARG A 98 -18.85 1.41 9.15
N MET A 99 -19.48 1.78 8.04
CA MET A 99 -20.18 3.06 7.87
C MET A 99 -21.31 3.21 8.90
N CYS A 100 -22.18 2.21 9.03
CA CYS A 100 -23.28 2.24 10.00
C CYS A 100 -22.74 2.34 11.43
N LEU A 101 -21.77 1.52 11.79
CA LEU A 101 -21.15 1.51 13.11
C LEU A 101 -20.48 2.87 13.43
N ALA A 102 -19.69 3.42 12.50
CA ALA A 102 -19.05 4.72 12.68
C ALA A 102 -20.08 5.83 12.91
N ARG A 103 -21.18 5.85 12.15
CA ARG A 103 -22.23 6.86 12.30
C ARG A 103 -22.99 6.74 13.60
N VAL A 104 -23.36 5.52 14.01
CA VAL A 104 -24.08 5.30 15.28
C VAL A 104 -23.19 5.72 16.45
N MET A 105 -21.95 5.26 16.49
CA MET A 105 -21.04 5.54 17.61
C MET A 105 -20.61 7.00 17.67
N LEU A 106 -20.41 7.67 16.55
CA LEU A 106 -19.94 9.05 16.51
C LEU A 106 -21.05 10.08 16.38
N SER A 107 -22.35 9.68 16.34
CA SER A 107 -23.48 10.60 16.15
C SER A 107 -23.51 11.76 17.14
N HIS A 108 -23.14 11.54 18.38
CA HIS A 108 -23.12 12.54 19.46
C HIS A 108 -21.77 13.26 19.60
N SER A 109 -20.72 12.74 18.95
CA SER A 109 -19.35 13.27 19.06
C SER A 109 -18.99 14.21 17.91
N VAL A 110 -19.89 14.40 16.94
CA VAL A 110 -19.65 15.28 15.79
C VAL A 110 -19.62 16.72 16.24
N LYS A 111 -18.44 17.27 16.38
CA LYS A 111 -18.24 18.68 16.67
C LYS A 111 -18.55 19.51 15.42
N LYS A 112 -19.27 20.62 15.60
CA LYS A 112 -19.37 21.64 14.54
C LYS A 112 -17.98 22.21 14.31
N ILE A 113 -17.36 21.84 13.21
CA ILE A 113 -16.04 22.32 12.83
C ILE A 113 -16.22 23.78 12.39
N LYS A 114 -15.74 24.71 13.22
CA LYS A 114 -15.69 26.13 12.87
C LYS A 114 -14.41 26.38 12.09
N SER A 115 -14.53 27.02 10.93
CA SER A 115 -13.35 27.49 10.20
C SER A 115 -12.63 28.56 11.03
N SER A 116 -11.31 28.43 11.12
CA SER A 116 -10.46 29.47 11.68
C SER A 116 -10.10 30.49 10.58
N PRO A 117 -9.57 31.67 10.97
CA PRO A 117 -9.11 32.68 10.01
C PRO A 117 -8.09 32.14 8.99
N ASN A 118 -7.28 31.16 9.38
CA ASN A 118 -6.26 30.54 8.53
C ASN A 118 -6.77 29.34 7.72
N GLY A 119 -8.08 29.01 7.89
CA GLY A 119 -8.75 27.97 7.12
C GLY A 119 -8.63 26.55 7.70
N ILE A 120 -9.16 25.59 6.93
CA ILE A 120 -9.22 24.18 7.33
C ILE A 120 -8.16 23.37 6.58
N VAL A 121 -7.36 22.61 7.34
CA VAL A 121 -6.41 21.61 6.81
C VAL A 121 -6.98 20.21 7.02
N LEU A 122 -7.19 19.48 5.96
CA LEU A 122 -7.53 18.06 6.01
C LEU A 122 -6.26 17.22 6.08
N ILE A 123 -6.13 16.41 7.13
CA ILE A 123 -5.01 15.47 7.29
C ILE A 123 -5.54 14.05 7.15
N LYS A 124 -5.04 13.32 6.16
CA LYS A 124 -5.40 11.91 5.95
C LYS A 124 -4.26 11.02 6.42
N THR A 125 -4.54 10.19 7.43
CA THR A 125 -3.57 9.38 8.15
C THR A 125 -4.13 8.00 8.51
N PHE A 126 -3.41 7.25 9.33
CA PHE A 126 -3.85 6.00 9.93
C PHE A 126 -4.12 6.20 11.42
N ALA A 127 -5.05 5.40 11.96
CA ALA A 127 -5.30 5.37 13.40
C ALA A 127 -5.36 3.93 13.93
N TYR A 128 -4.76 3.74 15.09
CA TYR A 128 -4.73 2.50 15.84
C TYR A 128 -5.16 2.75 17.29
N PRO A 129 -5.68 1.76 18.02
CA PRO A 129 -6.08 1.96 19.42
C PRO A 129 -4.96 2.51 20.32
N GLU A 130 -3.71 2.16 20.00
CA GLU A 130 -2.52 2.56 20.76
C GLU A 130 -2.13 4.03 20.57
N ASP A 131 -2.70 4.72 19.57
CA ASP A 131 -2.46 6.14 19.29
C ASP A 131 -3.28 7.06 20.20
N PHE A 132 -4.22 6.48 20.96
CA PHE A 132 -5.10 7.17 21.91
C PHE A 132 -4.68 6.84 23.33
N LYS A 133 -3.98 7.76 23.98
CA LYS A 133 -3.59 7.63 25.39
C LYS A 133 -4.65 8.28 26.30
N PRO A 134 -4.87 7.76 27.51
CA PRO A 134 -5.78 8.41 28.46
C PRO A 134 -5.41 9.88 28.69
N ASN A 135 -6.41 10.76 28.61
CA ASN A 135 -6.27 12.21 28.85
C ASN A 135 -5.29 12.95 27.93
N GLN A 136 -4.96 12.37 26.80
CA GLN A 136 -4.12 13.02 25.78
C GLN A 136 -4.86 13.02 24.44
N PRO A 137 -4.69 14.05 23.59
CA PRO A 137 -5.22 14.05 22.24
C PRO A 137 -4.57 12.95 21.39
N PHE A 138 -5.22 12.60 20.30
CA PHE A 138 -4.71 11.65 19.30
C PHE A 138 -3.24 11.92 18.93
N SER A 139 -2.40 10.90 19.08
CA SER A 139 -0.97 10.95 18.78
C SER A 139 -0.71 10.28 17.42
N ASP A 140 -0.55 11.08 16.37
CA ASP A 140 -0.34 10.59 15.02
C ASP A 140 1.08 10.03 14.84
N ARG A 141 1.17 8.72 14.60
CA ARG A 141 2.46 8.05 14.36
C ARG A 141 3.13 8.46 13.06
N MET A 142 2.37 8.95 12.08
CA MET A 142 2.91 9.28 10.76
C MET A 142 3.42 10.71 10.74
N PHE A 143 2.63 11.63 11.30
CA PHE A 143 2.87 13.06 11.21
C PHE A 143 3.45 13.67 12.49
N GLY A 144 3.55 12.90 13.58
CA GLY A 144 4.14 13.38 14.85
C GLY A 144 3.53 14.72 15.31
N GLU A 145 4.38 15.70 15.50
CA GLU A 145 4.01 17.05 16.01
C GLU A 145 3.29 17.96 14.99
N LEU A 146 3.03 17.50 13.76
CA LEU A 146 2.39 18.33 12.74
C LEU A 146 1.03 18.87 13.22
N HIS A 147 0.25 18.06 13.94
CA HIS A 147 -1.05 18.49 14.45
C HIS A 147 -0.93 19.67 15.41
N ALA A 148 -0.02 19.60 16.38
CA ALA A 148 0.24 20.68 17.33
C ALA A 148 0.82 21.93 16.64
N PHE A 149 1.68 21.73 15.64
CA PHE A 149 2.21 22.83 14.84
C PHE A 149 1.12 23.60 14.10
N LEU A 150 0.22 22.91 13.42
CA LEU A 150 -0.88 23.54 12.70
C LEU A 150 -1.83 24.29 13.65
N GLU A 151 -2.10 23.73 14.83
CA GLU A 151 -2.92 24.38 15.86
C GLU A 151 -2.28 25.67 16.37
N ARG A 152 -0.99 25.63 16.71
CA ARG A 152 -0.23 26.83 17.09
C ARG A 152 -0.22 27.91 16.01
N ARG A 153 -0.32 27.51 14.73
CA ARG A 153 -0.44 28.42 13.60
C ARG A 153 -1.88 28.84 13.30
N GLY A 154 -2.83 28.51 14.17
CA GLY A 154 -4.23 28.93 14.05
C GLY A 154 -5.01 28.26 12.93
N TYR A 155 -4.62 27.06 12.45
CA TYR A 155 -5.40 26.28 11.50
C TYR A 155 -6.41 25.39 12.20
N THR A 156 -7.62 25.30 11.65
CA THR A 156 -8.55 24.23 12.00
C THR A 156 -8.14 22.93 11.30
N ARG A 157 -8.18 21.80 12.00
CA ARG A 157 -7.80 20.50 11.47
C ARG A 157 -9.00 19.57 11.38
N ILE A 158 -9.10 18.83 10.29
CA ILE A 158 -9.94 17.64 10.15
C ILE A 158 -9.00 16.47 9.94
N ILE A 159 -9.06 15.48 10.82
CA ILE A 159 -8.24 14.28 10.71
C ILE A 159 -9.12 13.16 10.15
N LEU A 160 -8.80 12.70 8.95
CA LEU A 160 -9.44 11.58 8.30
C LEU A 160 -8.56 10.35 8.43
N CYS A 161 -8.96 9.39 9.23
CA CYS A 161 -8.13 8.23 9.46
C CYS A 161 -8.60 6.99 8.69
N HIS A 162 -7.62 6.16 8.33
CA HIS A 162 -7.82 4.80 7.87
C HIS A 162 -7.55 3.85 9.04
N ILE A 163 -8.49 2.95 9.31
CA ILE A 163 -8.40 1.98 10.41
C ILE A 163 -8.27 0.58 9.82
N ASN A 164 -7.07 0.02 9.81
CA ASN A 164 -6.81 -1.30 9.23
C ASN A 164 -7.27 -2.45 10.16
N HIS A 165 -6.99 -2.34 11.44
CA HIS A 165 -7.23 -3.39 12.43
C HIS A 165 -7.99 -2.83 13.64
N LYS A 166 -8.67 -3.71 14.39
CA LYS A 166 -9.38 -3.37 15.63
C LYS A 166 -10.33 -2.17 15.47
N PHE A 167 -11.12 -2.18 14.40
CA PHE A 167 -11.98 -1.07 14.01
C PHE A 167 -12.87 -0.59 15.16
N PHE A 168 -13.55 -1.52 15.85
CA PHE A 168 -14.45 -1.21 16.95
C PHE A 168 -13.74 -0.54 18.13
N ASP A 169 -12.58 -1.06 18.52
CA ASP A 169 -11.80 -0.50 19.62
C ASP A 169 -11.28 0.90 19.29
N THR A 170 -10.86 1.11 18.03
CA THR A 170 -10.40 2.42 17.57
C THR A 170 -11.54 3.44 17.56
N ILE A 171 -12.73 3.06 17.08
CA ILE A 171 -13.90 3.95 17.09
C ILE A 171 -14.31 4.36 18.50
N LYS A 172 -14.28 3.44 19.48
CA LYS A 172 -14.51 3.79 20.89
C LYS A 172 -13.54 4.84 21.40
N LYS A 173 -12.27 4.75 21.00
CA LYS A 173 -11.26 5.73 21.37
C LYS A 173 -11.50 7.09 20.69
N ILE A 174 -11.85 7.09 19.41
CA ILE A 174 -12.23 8.30 18.66
C ILE A 174 -13.40 9.00 19.31
N GLN A 175 -14.39 8.27 19.78
CA GLN A 175 -15.61 8.83 20.41
C GLN A 175 -15.28 9.72 21.61
N THR A 176 -14.26 9.38 22.36
CA THR A 176 -13.82 10.10 23.58
C THR A 176 -12.68 11.10 23.33
N ASP A 177 -12.09 11.09 22.13
CA ASP A 177 -10.96 11.97 21.80
C ASP A 177 -11.43 13.43 21.58
N PRO A 178 -10.70 14.43 22.09
CA PRO A 178 -11.05 15.83 21.88
C PRO A 178 -10.79 16.34 20.46
N SER A 179 -10.01 15.63 19.64
CA SER A 179 -9.68 16.04 18.29
C SER A 179 -10.84 15.82 17.31
N SER A 180 -10.85 16.58 16.20
CA SER A 180 -11.81 16.36 15.11
C SER A 180 -11.31 15.24 14.20
N ILE A 181 -11.33 14.01 14.71
CA ILE A 181 -10.87 12.81 14.02
C ILE A 181 -12.07 11.93 13.62
N TYR A 182 -12.03 11.45 12.38
CA TYR A 182 -13.10 10.65 11.80
C TYR A 182 -12.50 9.51 10.98
N PRO A 183 -13.04 8.28 11.08
CA PRO A 183 -12.75 7.24 10.12
C PRO A 183 -13.35 7.62 8.75
N TYR A 184 -12.69 7.27 7.66
CA TYR A 184 -13.17 7.64 6.33
C TYR A 184 -14.56 7.04 6.03
N GLU A 185 -14.90 5.91 6.62
CA GLU A 185 -16.19 5.23 6.49
C GLU A 185 -17.36 6.09 7.00
N TYR A 186 -17.12 7.01 7.95
CA TYR A 186 -18.14 7.94 8.45
C TYR A 186 -18.77 8.80 7.33
N PHE A 187 -17.97 9.19 6.33
CA PHE A 187 -18.40 10.03 5.21
C PHE A 187 -18.97 9.25 4.03
N LEU A 188 -18.89 7.91 4.03
CA LEU A 188 -19.51 7.09 3.00
C LEU A 188 -21.03 7.20 3.02
N THR A 189 -21.66 6.90 1.90
CA THR A 189 -23.12 6.79 1.77
C THR A 189 -23.46 5.49 1.06
N LEU A 190 -24.67 4.98 1.23
CA LEU A 190 -25.12 3.79 0.51
C LEU A 190 -24.97 3.94 -1.01
N PRO A 191 -25.39 5.07 -1.64
CA PRO A 191 -25.14 5.27 -3.06
C PRO A 191 -23.65 5.27 -3.44
N SER A 192 -22.74 5.80 -2.57
CA SER A 192 -21.32 5.79 -2.86
C SER A 192 -20.71 4.39 -2.83
N ILE A 193 -21.15 3.54 -1.90
CA ILE A 193 -20.72 2.14 -1.84
C ILE A 193 -21.25 1.37 -3.06
N ALA A 194 -22.55 1.52 -3.38
CA ALA A 194 -23.15 0.88 -4.53
C ALA A 194 -22.46 1.31 -5.85
N ARG A 195 -22.17 2.61 -6.00
CA ARG A 195 -21.46 3.12 -7.17
C ARG A 195 -20.04 2.60 -7.24
N SER A 196 -19.30 2.54 -6.12
CA SER A 196 -17.97 1.96 -6.07
C SER A 196 -17.97 0.49 -6.47
N LEU A 197 -18.96 -0.28 -6.02
CA LEU A 197 -19.13 -1.67 -6.41
C LEU A 197 -19.44 -1.80 -7.90
N PHE A 198 -20.35 -0.99 -8.43
CA PHE A 198 -20.67 -0.97 -9.86
C PHE A 198 -19.43 -0.63 -10.69
N ASP A 199 -18.71 0.44 -10.36
CA ASP A 199 -17.49 0.86 -11.08
C ASP A 199 -16.40 -0.23 -11.05
N VAL A 200 -16.28 -0.95 -9.94
CA VAL A 200 -15.35 -2.07 -9.82
C VAL A 200 -15.79 -3.27 -10.66
N LEU A 201 -17.05 -3.68 -10.59
CA LEU A 201 -17.55 -4.86 -11.33
C LEU A 201 -17.60 -4.63 -12.85
N THR A 202 -17.76 -3.38 -13.27
CA THR A 202 -17.74 -2.99 -14.69
C THR A 202 -16.33 -2.59 -15.18
N PHE A 203 -15.35 -2.58 -14.29
CA PHE A 203 -13.97 -2.27 -14.66
C PHE A 203 -13.41 -3.33 -15.59
N VAL A 204 -13.18 -2.95 -16.83
CA VAL A 204 -12.47 -3.77 -17.82
C VAL A 204 -11.11 -3.10 -18.06
N PRO A 205 -9.99 -3.76 -17.75
CA PRO A 205 -8.69 -3.20 -18.04
C PRO A 205 -8.54 -3.04 -19.55
N SER A 206 -8.48 -1.80 -20.04
CA SER A 206 -8.16 -1.52 -21.44
C SER A 206 -6.65 -1.69 -21.61
N ILE A 207 -6.26 -2.81 -22.19
CA ILE A 207 -4.87 -3.08 -22.56
C ILE A 207 -4.71 -2.64 -24.00
N SER A 208 -4.14 -1.46 -24.22
CA SER A 208 -3.81 -0.99 -25.57
C SER A 208 -2.82 -1.97 -26.21
N SER A 209 -3.13 -2.41 -27.43
CA SER A 209 -2.28 -3.27 -28.25
C SER A 209 -0.94 -2.62 -28.64
N ALA A 210 -0.78 -1.34 -28.39
CA ALA A 210 0.36 -0.54 -28.84
C ALA A 210 1.62 -0.67 -27.95
N ILE A 211 1.62 -1.43 -26.84
CA ILE A 211 2.71 -1.38 -25.89
C ILE A 211 3.40 -2.72 -25.77
N PHE A 212 4.58 -2.84 -26.30
CA PHE A 212 5.78 -3.62 -25.94
C PHE A 212 5.67 -5.11 -25.56
N PHE A 213 4.48 -5.68 -25.34
CA PHE A 213 4.33 -7.08 -24.93
C PHE A 213 3.50 -7.84 -25.93
N GLN A 214 4.03 -8.99 -26.30
CA GLN A 214 3.38 -9.97 -27.15
C GLN A 214 2.04 -10.43 -26.52
N GLU A 215 1.16 -11.04 -27.30
CA GLU A 215 -0.17 -11.49 -26.84
C GLU A 215 -0.14 -12.34 -25.57
N GLU A 216 0.96 -13.05 -25.33
CA GLU A 216 1.15 -13.92 -24.17
C GLU A 216 1.12 -13.15 -22.83
N VAL A 217 1.59 -11.92 -22.81
CA VAL A 217 1.59 -11.09 -21.59
C VAL A 217 0.22 -10.44 -21.34
N ARG A 218 -0.59 -10.30 -22.41
CA ARG A 218 -1.95 -9.75 -22.28
C ARG A 218 -2.81 -10.59 -21.33
N ASP A 219 -2.73 -11.92 -21.42
CA ASP A 219 -3.53 -12.81 -20.59
C ASP A 219 -3.05 -12.83 -19.14
N LEU A 220 -1.76 -12.68 -18.91
CA LEU A 220 -1.21 -12.46 -17.56
C LEU A 220 -1.78 -11.16 -16.95
N ILE A 221 -1.73 -10.04 -17.69
CA ILE A 221 -2.26 -8.76 -17.21
C ILE A 221 -3.77 -8.84 -16.95
N LYS A 222 -4.53 -9.51 -17.81
CA LYS A 222 -5.97 -9.74 -17.60
C LYS A 222 -6.23 -10.56 -16.34
N ALA A 223 -5.52 -11.65 -16.15
CA ALA A 223 -5.68 -12.51 -14.98
C ALA A 223 -5.32 -11.76 -13.68
N GLU A 224 -4.21 -11.03 -13.69
CA GLU A 224 -3.79 -10.20 -12.55
C GLU A 224 -4.75 -9.03 -12.31
N SER A 225 -5.43 -8.52 -13.31
CA SER A 225 -6.46 -7.49 -13.14
C SER A 225 -7.64 -7.97 -12.29
N TYR A 226 -7.91 -9.26 -12.25
CA TYR A 226 -8.92 -9.85 -11.36
C TYR A 226 -8.36 -10.26 -10.00
N SER A 227 -7.11 -10.68 -9.92
CA SER A 227 -6.50 -11.04 -8.63
C SER A 227 -6.13 -9.82 -7.79
N ALA A 228 -5.50 -8.82 -8.41
CA ALA A 228 -4.98 -7.61 -7.78
C ALA A 228 -5.58 -6.31 -8.36
N GLY A 229 -6.75 -6.39 -8.99
CA GLY A 229 -7.37 -5.27 -9.67
C GLY A 229 -8.06 -4.27 -8.76
N ALA A 230 -9.15 -3.73 -9.27
CA ALA A 230 -9.96 -2.78 -8.53
C ALA A 230 -10.56 -3.39 -7.26
N ARG A 231 -10.60 -2.61 -6.19
CA ARG A 231 -11.26 -2.95 -4.93
C ARG A 231 -12.24 -1.85 -4.54
N VAL A 232 -13.42 -2.22 -4.10
CA VAL A 232 -14.48 -1.27 -3.74
C VAL A 232 -14.03 -0.26 -2.69
N ASN A 233 -13.24 -0.68 -1.71
CA ASN A 233 -12.72 0.21 -0.68
C ASN A 233 -11.77 1.28 -1.26
N ASN A 234 -10.95 0.98 -2.27
CA ASN A 234 -10.09 1.98 -2.91
C ASN A 234 -10.93 3.03 -3.65
N TYR A 235 -11.93 2.60 -4.42
CA TYR A 235 -12.83 3.51 -5.15
C TYR A 235 -13.66 4.38 -4.21
N ALA A 236 -14.07 3.85 -3.07
CA ALA A 236 -14.84 4.56 -2.06
C ALA A 236 -14.13 5.83 -1.56
N HIS A 237 -12.79 5.87 -1.56
CA HIS A 237 -12.03 7.05 -1.14
C HIS A 237 -12.27 8.29 -2.03
N ALA A 238 -12.55 8.12 -3.32
CA ALA A 238 -12.90 9.24 -4.20
C ALA A 238 -14.21 9.92 -3.78
N PHE A 239 -15.21 9.12 -3.39
CA PHE A 239 -16.50 9.64 -2.92
C PHE A 239 -16.39 10.32 -1.56
N VAL A 240 -15.53 9.80 -0.68
CA VAL A 240 -15.21 10.44 0.61
C VAL A 240 -14.57 11.81 0.39
N ALA A 241 -13.60 11.91 -0.52
CA ALA A 241 -12.95 13.17 -0.87
C ALA A 241 -13.94 14.22 -1.37
N ASN A 242 -14.83 13.85 -2.31
CA ASN A 242 -15.88 14.71 -2.83
C ASN A 242 -16.83 15.17 -1.71
N LYS A 243 -17.27 14.25 -0.86
CA LYS A 243 -18.19 14.57 0.25
C LYS A 243 -17.56 15.56 1.22
N LEU A 244 -16.30 15.38 1.57
CA LEU A 244 -15.59 16.27 2.49
C LEU A 244 -15.51 17.70 1.96
N LEU A 245 -15.16 17.88 0.67
CA LEU A 245 -15.07 19.20 0.05
C LEU A 245 -16.44 19.90 -0.13
N ARG A 246 -17.53 19.14 -0.19
CA ARG A 246 -18.89 19.70 -0.22
C ARG A 246 -19.41 20.11 1.16
N VAL A 247 -18.90 19.47 2.21
CA VAL A 247 -19.36 19.73 3.59
C VAL A 247 -18.51 20.79 4.27
N TYR A 248 -17.20 20.83 3.96
CA TYR A 248 -16.23 21.71 4.62
C TYR A 248 -15.45 22.52 3.58
N ASP A 249 -15.22 23.79 3.88
CA ASP A 249 -14.34 24.63 3.06
C ASP A 249 -12.87 24.34 3.37
N ILE A 250 -12.39 23.23 2.82
CA ILE A 250 -11.02 22.75 3.01
C ILE A 250 -10.08 23.56 2.10
N ASN A 251 -9.04 24.15 2.71
CA ASN A 251 -8.07 25.00 2.02
C ASN A 251 -6.85 24.22 1.53
N ARG A 252 -6.46 23.15 2.22
CA ARG A 252 -5.38 22.25 1.77
C ARG A 252 -5.53 20.86 2.35
N VAL A 253 -4.88 19.92 1.71
CA VAL A 253 -4.87 18.51 2.10
C VAL A 253 -3.44 18.05 2.32
N ILE A 254 -3.20 17.34 3.42
CA ILE A 254 -1.96 16.64 3.70
C ILE A 254 -2.32 15.17 3.88
N LEU A 255 -1.62 14.28 3.19
CA LEU A 255 -1.87 12.83 3.30
C LEU A 255 -0.57 12.05 3.35
N THR A 256 -0.60 10.89 4.00
CA THR A 256 0.47 9.90 3.82
C THR A 256 0.52 9.53 2.34
N TYR A 257 1.72 9.36 1.80
CA TYR A 257 1.89 9.10 0.38
C TYR A 257 2.90 7.98 0.12
N GLU A 258 2.40 6.87 -0.34
CA GLU A 258 3.16 5.71 -0.82
C GLU A 258 2.74 5.32 -2.25
N ASN A 259 2.02 6.19 -2.93
CA ASN A 259 1.47 5.96 -4.26
C ASN A 259 0.51 4.77 -4.34
N ARG A 260 -0.29 4.57 -3.29
CA ARG A 260 -1.26 3.48 -3.18
C ARG A 260 -2.54 3.77 -3.96
N ALA A 261 -3.26 2.72 -4.32
CA ALA A 261 -4.51 2.78 -5.06
C ALA A 261 -5.57 3.68 -4.39
N TRP A 262 -5.73 3.59 -3.07
CA TRP A 262 -6.66 4.41 -2.31
C TRP A 262 -6.24 5.90 -2.23
N GLU A 263 -4.93 6.19 -2.23
CA GLU A 263 -4.40 7.56 -2.27
C GLU A 263 -4.71 8.19 -3.61
N ASN A 264 -4.45 7.48 -4.69
CA ASN A 264 -4.78 7.92 -6.04
C ASN A 264 -6.28 8.18 -6.20
N ALA A 265 -7.13 7.29 -5.70
CA ALA A 265 -8.58 7.47 -5.71
C ALA A 265 -9.00 8.72 -4.92
N PHE A 266 -8.40 8.93 -3.76
CA PHE A 266 -8.68 10.09 -2.91
C PHE A 266 -8.28 11.39 -3.60
N ILE A 267 -7.08 11.46 -4.17
CA ILE A 267 -6.59 12.63 -4.94
C ILE A 267 -7.49 12.89 -6.15
N LEU A 268 -7.89 11.85 -6.89
CA LEU A 268 -8.85 11.98 -8.00
C LEU A 268 -10.16 12.60 -7.55
N GLY A 269 -10.69 12.15 -6.41
CA GLY A 269 -11.90 12.72 -5.83
C GLY A 269 -11.74 14.19 -5.45
N LEU A 270 -10.61 14.57 -4.84
CA LEU A 270 -10.30 15.95 -4.52
C LEU A 270 -10.22 16.83 -5.78
N ARG A 271 -9.48 16.39 -6.77
CA ARG A 271 -9.29 17.13 -8.04
C ARG A 271 -10.58 17.29 -8.83
N LYS A 272 -11.45 16.30 -8.78
CA LYS A 272 -12.76 16.37 -9.44
C LYS A 272 -13.66 17.45 -8.85
N GLU A 273 -13.64 17.63 -7.53
CA GLU A 273 -14.50 18.59 -6.84
C GLU A 273 -13.88 19.99 -6.75
N LYS A 274 -12.56 20.07 -6.47
CA LYS A 274 -11.81 21.32 -6.33
C LYS A 274 -10.42 21.16 -7.02
N PRO A 275 -10.32 21.39 -8.34
CA PRO A 275 -9.12 21.11 -9.13
C PRO A 275 -7.84 21.79 -8.60
N SER A 276 -7.98 23.00 -8.05
CA SER A 276 -6.86 23.81 -7.56
C SER A 276 -6.52 23.60 -6.08
N ILE A 277 -7.17 22.66 -5.38
CA ILE A 277 -6.86 22.45 -3.95
C ILE A 277 -5.42 22.00 -3.76
N PRO A 278 -4.62 22.67 -2.92
CA PRO A 278 -3.25 22.24 -2.64
C PRO A 278 -3.22 20.89 -1.94
N ILE A 279 -2.49 19.93 -2.51
CA ILE A 279 -2.32 18.57 -1.98
C ILE A 279 -0.85 18.32 -1.71
N VAL A 280 -0.53 17.95 -0.47
CA VAL A 280 0.81 17.60 -0.01
C VAL A 280 0.81 16.13 0.38
N GLY A 281 1.63 15.32 -0.28
CA GLY A 281 1.90 13.93 0.09
C GLY A 281 3.12 13.86 1.02
N TYR A 282 3.04 13.09 2.10
CA TYR A 282 4.17 12.83 2.98
C TYR A 282 4.59 11.35 2.84
N GLN A 283 5.74 11.15 2.23
CA GLN A 283 6.40 9.85 2.12
C GLN A 283 7.06 9.54 3.48
N HIS A 284 6.44 8.69 4.26
CA HIS A 284 6.77 8.44 5.67
C HIS A 284 7.57 7.15 5.90
N THR A 285 7.79 6.36 4.88
CA THR A 285 8.50 5.06 4.91
C THR A 285 9.81 5.12 4.12
N VAL A 286 10.62 4.07 4.23
CA VAL A 286 11.81 3.93 3.40
C VAL A 286 11.41 3.54 1.98
N VAL A 287 11.98 4.22 0.97
CA VAL A 287 11.87 3.84 -0.44
C VAL A 287 13.04 2.93 -0.79
N PHE A 288 12.79 1.64 -0.94
CA PHE A 288 13.80 0.69 -1.36
C PHE A 288 13.72 0.44 -2.88
N GLN A 289 14.81 -0.02 -3.50
CA GLN A 289 14.91 -0.17 -4.96
C GLN A 289 13.81 -1.05 -5.57
N ALA A 290 13.40 -2.11 -4.86
CA ALA A 290 12.34 -3.00 -5.31
C ALA A 290 10.92 -2.42 -5.13
N ALA A 291 10.77 -1.24 -4.52
CA ALA A 291 9.47 -0.61 -4.29
C ALA A 291 8.90 0.05 -5.56
N ALA A 292 8.67 -0.73 -6.60
CA ALA A 292 8.22 -0.26 -7.92
C ALA A 292 7.00 0.66 -7.88
N GLY A 293 6.17 0.58 -6.85
CA GLY A 293 5.02 1.45 -6.65
C GLY A 293 5.36 2.93 -6.51
N TYR A 294 6.51 3.25 -5.93
CA TYR A 294 6.95 4.63 -5.77
C TYR A 294 7.45 5.28 -7.07
N PHE A 295 7.96 4.49 -7.99
CA PHE A 295 8.58 5.01 -9.21
C PHE A 295 7.54 5.16 -10.31
N ILE A 296 7.45 6.35 -10.88
CA ILE A 296 6.52 6.67 -11.97
C ILE A 296 7.28 6.89 -13.27
N GLY A 297 6.67 6.53 -14.39
CA GLY A 297 7.19 6.86 -15.72
C GLY A 297 6.79 8.27 -16.17
N SER A 298 7.48 8.81 -17.17
CA SER A 298 7.20 10.15 -17.72
C SER A 298 5.75 10.32 -18.15
N ARG A 299 5.18 9.37 -18.87
CA ARG A 299 3.77 9.37 -19.26
C ARG A 299 2.80 9.23 -18.08
N GLU A 300 3.20 8.52 -17.02
CA GLU A 300 2.39 8.43 -15.80
C GLU A 300 2.32 9.78 -15.10
N ARG A 301 3.42 10.54 -15.08
CA ARG A 301 3.46 11.87 -14.50
C ARG A 301 2.41 12.81 -15.10
N GLU A 302 2.13 12.69 -16.38
CA GLU A 302 1.18 13.56 -17.11
C GLU A 302 -0.29 13.23 -16.77
N CYS A 303 -0.61 11.98 -16.44
CA CYS A 303 -1.99 11.54 -16.30
C CYS A 303 -2.35 10.95 -14.93
N LYS A 304 -1.35 10.66 -14.08
CA LYS A 304 -1.55 10.09 -12.76
C LYS A 304 -1.95 11.17 -11.74
N PRO A 305 -2.89 10.87 -10.83
CA PRO A 305 -3.26 11.80 -9.77
C PRO A 305 -2.14 11.90 -8.71
N LEU A 306 -1.25 12.84 -8.90
CA LEU A 306 -0.14 13.11 -7.99
C LEU A 306 -0.44 14.26 -7.03
N PRO A 307 0.16 14.28 -5.81
CA PRO A 307 0.21 15.47 -4.99
C PRO A 307 0.99 16.61 -5.68
N ASP A 308 0.70 17.86 -5.34
CA ASP A 308 1.45 19.03 -5.85
C ASP A 308 2.88 19.07 -5.29
N LYS A 309 3.04 18.59 -4.04
CA LYS A 309 4.33 18.45 -3.37
C LYS A 309 4.39 17.11 -2.66
N ILE A 310 5.58 16.49 -2.70
CA ILE A 310 5.88 15.27 -1.97
C ILE A 310 6.98 15.58 -0.97
N LEU A 311 6.66 15.48 0.31
CA LEU A 311 7.62 15.64 1.40
C LEU A 311 8.27 14.28 1.67
N THR A 312 9.59 14.22 1.68
CA THR A 312 10.34 12.97 1.96
C THR A 312 10.98 12.99 3.34
N VAL A 313 11.22 11.81 3.90
CA VAL A 313 11.85 11.64 5.22
C VAL A 313 13.34 12.01 5.23
N GLY A 314 13.89 12.47 4.12
CA GLY A 314 15.27 12.94 3.99
C GLY A 314 15.72 13.00 2.54
N ASP A 315 16.94 13.50 2.35
CA ASP A 315 17.53 13.69 1.02
C ASP A 315 17.75 12.38 0.27
N GLU A 316 18.13 11.31 0.96
CA GLU A 316 18.29 9.99 0.35
C GLU A 316 16.99 9.51 -0.33
N MET A 317 15.84 9.70 0.32
CA MET A 317 14.56 9.31 -0.27
C MET A 317 14.17 10.23 -1.44
N LYS A 318 14.52 11.53 -1.36
CA LYS A 318 14.38 12.45 -2.50
C LYS A 318 15.23 11.95 -3.68
N SER A 319 16.50 11.65 -3.47
CA SER A 319 17.42 11.19 -4.52
C SER A 319 16.89 9.92 -5.19
N ARG A 320 16.45 8.92 -4.40
CA ARG A 320 15.87 7.68 -4.95
C ARG A 320 14.64 7.90 -5.81
N LEU A 321 13.74 8.79 -5.39
CA LEU A 321 12.55 9.10 -6.18
C LEU A 321 12.90 9.78 -7.50
N LEU A 322 13.92 10.64 -7.51
CA LEU A 322 14.37 11.32 -8.72
C LEU A 322 15.18 10.42 -9.66
N GLU A 323 16.04 9.56 -9.13
CA GLU A 323 16.88 8.66 -9.91
C GLU A 323 16.09 7.53 -10.58
N SER A 324 15.10 6.98 -9.88
CA SER A 324 14.35 5.82 -10.35
C SER A 324 12.93 6.14 -10.81
N GLY A 325 12.46 7.37 -10.63
CA GLY A 325 11.14 7.84 -11.04
C GLY A 325 11.21 9.17 -11.76
N GLU A 326 10.28 9.40 -12.67
CA GLU A 326 10.20 10.59 -13.51
C GLU A 326 9.50 11.76 -12.78
N TYR A 327 9.78 11.94 -11.50
CA TYR A 327 9.27 13.09 -10.75
C TYR A 327 9.99 14.37 -11.13
N LEU A 328 9.30 15.50 -11.02
CA LEU A 328 9.94 16.81 -11.12
C LEU A 328 10.65 17.14 -9.81
N GLU A 329 11.90 17.57 -9.88
CA GLU A 329 12.68 17.92 -8.70
C GLU A 329 11.98 18.97 -7.82
N SER A 330 11.36 19.96 -8.48
CA SER A 330 10.61 21.02 -7.78
C SER A 330 9.40 20.51 -6.99
N THR A 331 8.94 19.29 -7.22
CA THR A 331 7.81 18.69 -6.49
C THR A 331 8.23 17.94 -5.24
N ILE A 332 9.51 17.55 -5.11
CA ILE A 332 10.00 16.75 -3.98
C ILE A 332 10.82 17.61 -3.02
N ILE A 333 10.39 17.62 -1.75
CA ILE A 333 10.99 18.44 -0.70
C ILE A 333 11.40 17.55 0.47
N PRO A 334 12.69 17.47 0.82
CA PRO A 334 13.15 16.73 2.00
C PRO A 334 12.81 17.52 3.28
N VAL A 335 12.15 16.88 4.24
CA VAL A 335 11.71 17.52 5.49
C VAL A 335 12.10 16.75 6.74
N GLY A 336 12.61 15.53 6.59
CA GLY A 336 12.93 14.64 7.70
C GLY A 336 11.77 13.76 8.15
N ALA A 337 12.08 12.88 9.09
CA ALA A 337 11.17 11.86 9.57
C ALA A 337 10.33 12.36 10.74
N LEU A 338 9.18 12.99 10.45
CA LEU A 338 8.27 13.58 11.43
C LEU A 338 7.87 12.60 12.57
N ARG A 339 7.75 11.32 12.23
CA ARG A 339 7.43 10.27 13.22
C ARG A 339 8.51 10.03 14.28
N PHE A 340 9.72 10.53 14.07
CA PHE A 340 10.88 10.35 14.93
C PHE A 340 11.38 11.64 15.57
N THR A 341 10.57 12.71 15.57
CA THR A 341 10.94 14.01 16.18
C THR A 341 11.35 13.88 17.65
N TYR A 342 10.79 12.92 18.37
CA TYR A 342 11.17 12.64 19.77
C TYR A 342 12.66 12.24 19.94
N LEU A 343 13.32 11.78 18.88
CA LEU A 343 14.75 11.46 18.94
C LEU A 343 15.64 12.70 19.10
N TRP A 344 15.16 13.88 18.67
CA TRP A 344 15.88 15.14 18.85
C TRP A 344 15.98 15.54 20.33
N GLU A 345 15.00 15.12 21.13
CA GLU A 345 14.93 15.39 22.56
C GLU A 345 15.59 14.26 23.38
N ALA A 346 15.87 13.14 22.76
CA ALA A 346 16.46 11.98 23.41
C ALA A 346 17.92 12.27 23.81
N LYS A 347 18.20 12.24 25.11
CA LYS A 347 19.59 12.34 25.59
C LYS A 347 20.38 11.09 25.16
N PRO A 348 21.59 11.26 24.63
CA PRO A 348 22.48 10.14 24.37
C PRO A 348 22.68 9.31 25.63
N ARG A 349 22.62 8.00 25.54
CA ARG A 349 22.96 7.13 26.67
C ARG A 349 24.43 7.35 27.03
N SER A 350 24.69 7.79 28.24
CA SER A 350 26.04 8.13 28.72
C SER A 350 26.98 6.93 28.88
N GLN A 351 26.44 5.70 28.91
CA GLN A 351 27.24 4.48 28.99
C GLN A 351 26.64 3.39 28.07
N ILE A 352 27.42 2.98 27.10
CA ILE A 352 27.16 1.76 26.32
C ILE A 352 27.78 0.63 27.14
N THR A 353 26.99 -0.09 27.91
CA THR A 353 27.42 -1.38 28.47
C THR A 353 27.61 -2.34 27.30
N LYS A 354 28.86 -2.83 27.13
CA LYS A 354 29.16 -3.92 26.16
C LYS A 354 28.46 -5.20 26.63
N ASN A 355 27.24 -5.38 26.21
CA ASN A 355 26.52 -6.63 26.40
C ASN A 355 26.63 -7.42 25.11
N ASN A 356 26.96 -8.71 25.21
CA ASN A 356 26.96 -9.63 24.07
C ASN A 356 25.52 -9.93 23.63
N VAL A 357 24.80 -8.89 23.12
CA VAL A 357 23.41 -9.00 22.68
C VAL A 357 23.31 -8.53 21.24
N VAL A 358 22.79 -9.41 20.39
CA VAL A 358 22.38 -9.08 19.01
C VAL A 358 20.88 -8.90 18.96
N LEU A 359 20.43 -7.77 18.48
CA LEU A 359 19.00 -7.54 18.18
C LEU A 359 18.76 -7.80 16.68
N VAL A 360 17.93 -8.78 16.39
CA VAL A 360 17.48 -9.12 15.03
C VAL A 360 16.08 -8.59 14.86
N VAL A 361 15.89 -7.66 13.92
CA VAL A 361 14.57 -7.09 13.59
C VAL A 361 14.12 -7.71 12.27
N LEU A 362 13.02 -8.48 12.32
CA LEU A 362 12.49 -9.18 11.16
C LEU A 362 11.52 -8.29 10.37
N GLU A 363 11.52 -8.45 9.06
CA GLU A 363 10.48 -7.92 8.18
C GLU A 363 9.16 -8.70 8.28
N GLY A 364 8.07 -8.11 7.77
CA GLY A 364 6.75 -8.75 7.71
C GLY A 364 6.59 -9.81 6.59
N VAL A 365 7.70 -10.31 6.03
CA VAL A 365 7.73 -11.22 4.87
C VAL A 365 8.18 -12.59 5.34
N LEU A 366 7.28 -13.59 5.26
CA LEU A 366 7.54 -14.94 5.78
C LEU A 366 8.80 -15.60 5.22
N PRO A 367 9.07 -15.68 3.91
CA PRO A 367 10.29 -16.28 3.39
C PRO A 367 11.57 -15.62 3.93
N VAL A 368 11.58 -14.29 4.06
CA VAL A 368 12.71 -13.54 4.62
C VAL A 368 12.91 -13.87 6.09
N GLY A 369 11.82 -13.91 6.87
CA GLY A 369 11.88 -14.30 8.28
C GLY A 369 12.47 -15.69 8.49
N LEU A 370 12.02 -16.68 7.70
CA LEU A 370 12.53 -18.06 7.75
C LEU A 370 14.01 -18.12 7.31
N MET A 371 14.40 -17.40 6.26
CA MET A 371 15.79 -17.34 5.82
C MET A 371 16.70 -16.76 6.91
N VAL A 372 16.28 -15.68 7.59
CA VAL A 372 17.05 -15.08 8.67
C VAL A 372 17.18 -16.06 9.84
N LEU A 373 16.12 -16.77 10.21
CA LEU A 373 16.17 -17.79 11.28
C LEU A 373 17.11 -18.94 10.90
N TYR A 374 17.09 -19.38 9.64
CA TYR A 374 18.01 -20.38 9.13
C TYR A 374 19.46 -19.90 9.26
N VAL A 375 19.78 -18.70 8.80
CA VAL A 375 21.15 -18.13 8.90
C VAL A 375 21.57 -18.03 10.37
N LEU A 376 20.70 -17.60 11.27
CA LEU A 376 21.01 -17.51 12.70
C LEU A 376 21.27 -18.89 13.32
N SER A 377 20.56 -19.94 12.88
CA SER A 377 20.75 -21.31 13.38
C SER A 377 22.11 -21.93 12.96
N GLN A 378 22.71 -21.40 11.87
CA GLN A 378 24.00 -21.85 11.35
C GLN A 378 25.16 -20.92 11.74
N ALA A 379 24.89 -19.82 12.45
CA ALA A 379 25.90 -18.78 12.71
C ALA A 379 26.78 -19.12 13.94
N GLU A 380 27.84 -19.90 13.72
CA GLU A 380 28.83 -20.24 14.76
C GLU A 380 29.48 -18.99 15.38
N LEU A 381 29.64 -17.91 14.62
CA LEU A 381 30.15 -16.61 15.08
C LEU A 381 29.33 -15.97 16.20
N LEU A 382 28.10 -16.43 16.40
CA LEU A 382 27.19 -15.94 17.45
C LEU A 382 27.20 -16.81 18.70
N LEU A 383 28.07 -17.80 18.79
CA LEU A 383 28.25 -18.58 20.01
C LEU A 383 28.65 -17.67 21.18
N GLY A 384 27.92 -17.75 22.27
CA GLY A 384 28.11 -16.87 23.44
C GLY A 384 27.39 -15.51 23.37
N TRP A 385 26.70 -15.21 22.27
CA TRP A 385 25.87 -14.01 22.16
C TRP A 385 24.41 -14.31 22.53
N LYS A 386 23.77 -13.36 23.21
CA LYS A 386 22.32 -13.41 23.45
C LYS A 386 21.59 -12.81 22.24
N ILE A 387 20.84 -13.63 21.53
CA ILE A 387 20.04 -13.19 20.39
C ILE A 387 18.66 -12.77 20.91
N ARG A 388 18.24 -11.55 20.56
CA ARG A 388 16.88 -11.05 20.78
C ARG A 388 16.23 -10.84 19.44
N ILE A 389 15.10 -11.50 19.18
CA ILE A 389 14.38 -11.37 17.93
C ILE A 389 13.15 -10.49 18.15
N ARG A 390 13.00 -9.46 17.32
CA ARG A 390 11.81 -8.64 17.23
C ARG A 390 11.08 -8.97 15.93
N SER A 391 9.96 -9.68 16.06
CA SER A 391 9.10 -9.98 14.92
C SER A 391 8.38 -8.73 14.42
N HIS A 392 8.02 -8.74 13.14
CA HIS A 392 7.16 -7.71 12.56
C HIS A 392 5.70 -7.94 12.94
N ARG A 393 4.91 -6.87 13.02
CA ARG A 393 3.48 -6.95 13.37
C ARG A 393 2.67 -7.84 12.42
N GLU A 394 2.95 -7.77 11.13
CA GLU A 394 2.29 -8.58 10.10
C GLU A 394 2.79 -10.05 10.07
N LEU A 395 3.88 -10.34 10.76
CA LEU A 395 4.47 -11.67 10.90
C LEU A 395 4.83 -11.91 12.37
N PRO A 396 3.85 -12.21 13.23
CA PRO A 396 4.07 -12.46 14.66
C PRO A 396 5.00 -13.64 14.92
N TRP A 397 5.73 -13.58 16.03
CA TRP A 397 6.62 -14.67 16.45
C TRP A 397 5.91 -16.03 16.53
N SER A 398 4.68 -16.07 17.03
CA SER A 398 3.87 -17.28 17.11
C SER A 398 3.62 -17.97 15.75
N THR A 399 3.63 -17.21 14.66
CA THR A 399 3.54 -17.78 13.30
C THR A 399 4.88 -18.34 12.86
N LEU A 400 5.97 -17.62 13.09
CA LEU A 400 7.32 -18.04 12.73
C LEU A 400 7.77 -19.27 13.54
N SER A 401 7.58 -19.25 14.86
CA SER A 401 7.97 -20.35 15.74
C SER A 401 7.25 -21.64 15.39
N ARG A 402 5.95 -21.57 15.09
CA ARG A 402 5.17 -22.74 14.64
C ARG A 402 5.70 -23.35 13.35
N ILE A 403 6.03 -22.51 12.36
CA ILE A 403 6.52 -22.97 11.04
C ILE A 403 7.95 -23.53 11.18
N TRP A 404 8.76 -22.91 12.00
CA TRP A 404 10.15 -23.31 12.24
C TRP A 404 10.27 -24.52 13.19
N GLY A 405 9.22 -24.84 13.94
CA GLY A 405 9.23 -25.93 14.93
C GLY A 405 10.00 -25.58 16.22
N ILE A 406 10.00 -24.30 16.60
CA ILE A 406 10.59 -23.81 17.86
C ILE A 406 9.44 -23.42 18.79
N ASP A 407 9.38 -24.00 19.97
CA ASP A 407 8.44 -23.63 21.04
C ASP A 407 8.90 -22.39 21.83
#